data_ab18d408d7bc030df1bcdcfed64e854c
#
_entry.id   ab18d408d7bc030df1bcdcfed64e854c
#
_cell.length_a   1.000
_cell.length_b   1.000
_cell.length_c   1.000
_cell.angle_alpha   90.00
_cell.angle_beta   90.00
_cell.angle_gamma   90.00
#
_symmetry.space_group_name_H-M   'P 1'
#
loop_
_entity.id
_entity.type
_entity.pdbx_description
1 polymer ?
#
loop_
_entity_poly.entity_id
_entity_poly.type
_entity_poly.pdbx_seq_one_letter_code
_entity_poly.pdbx_strand_id
1 'polypeptide(L)'
;MAELSNPKYERFCQEYLIDLNGAQAAIRAGYSENGANVKGAQLLAIVSIQERIKELKQERGERTQITADRVLQEIAYIAFARVDDFVNVVEVQSDDEDGKTSKFKLVEVNATQTMTEDKVRAISSIKQGKDGIEMKLHDKVKALELLGKHRGIFEADNKQKSDITVKRIGFESDI
;
A
#
# COMPACT_ATOMS: atom_id res chain seq x y z
N MET A 1 26.61 -0.50 -14.24
CA MET A 1 27.03 0.01 -15.57
C MET A 1 27.78 1.33 -15.42
N ALA A 2 28.41 1.83 -16.49
CA ALA A 2 29.23 3.05 -16.39
C ALA A 2 28.33 4.28 -16.29
N GLU A 3 28.82 5.30 -15.57
CA GLU A 3 28.20 6.63 -15.52
C GLU A 3 28.04 7.22 -16.93
N LEU A 4 27.07 8.10 -17.11
CA LEU A 4 26.88 8.78 -18.39
C LEU A 4 28.08 9.67 -18.69
N SER A 5 28.54 9.66 -19.96
CA SER A 5 29.69 10.47 -20.41
C SER A 5 29.51 11.98 -20.20
N ASN A 6 28.27 12.46 -20.10
CA ASN A 6 27.97 13.85 -19.76
C ASN A 6 27.73 14.00 -18.25
N PRO A 7 28.63 14.69 -17.50
CA PRO A 7 28.49 14.83 -16.07
C PRO A 7 27.21 15.52 -15.58
N LYS A 8 26.65 16.45 -16.40
CA LYS A 8 25.37 17.10 -16.07
C LYS A 8 24.18 16.16 -16.24
N TYR A 9 24.26 15.21 -17.16
CA TYR A 9 23.21 14.19 -17.32
C TYR A 9 23.23 13.20 -16.16
N GLU A 10 24.41 12.73 -15.78
CA GLU A 10 24.56 11.84 -14.62
C GLU A 10 24.05 12.51 -13.34
N ARG A 11 24.47 13.75 -13.09
CA ARG A 11 23.99 14.52 -11.94
C ARG A 11 22.48 14.73 -11.99
N PHE A 12 21.90 15.01 -13.16
CA PHE A 12 20.46 15.11 -13.31
C PHE A 12 19.74 13.81 -12.92
N CYS A 13 20.25 12.65 -13.33
CA CYS A 13 19.67 11.35 -12.98
C CYS A 13 19.68 11.12 -11.47
N GLN A 14 20.80 11.42 -10.81
CA GLN A 14 20.96 11.30 -9.35
C GLN A 14 20.01 12.25 -8.60
N GLU A 15 19.95 13.52 -9.01
CA GLU A 15 19.09 14.54 -8.40
C GLU A 15 17.59 14.28 -8.63
N TYR A 16 17.24 13.70 -9.78
CA TYR A 16 15.86 13.33 -10.08
C TYR A 16 15.33 12.25 -9.12
N LEU A 17 16.17 11.36 -8.65
CA LEU A 17 15.76 10.29 -7.72
C LEU A 17 15.47 10.78 -6.30
N ILE A 18 15.75 12.04 -5.97
CA ILE A 18 15.48 12.60 -4.63
C ILE A 18 13.97 12.86 -4.47
N ASP A 19 13.34 13.53 -5.45
CA ASP A 19 11.96 14.00 -5.36
C ASP A 19 11.11 13.71 -6.60
N LEU A 20 11.68 13.08 -7.62
CA LEU A 20 11.07 12.79 -8.92
C LEU A 20 10.56 14.06 -9.65
N ASN A 21 11.15 15.21 -9.34
CA ASN A 21 10.81 16.49 -9.94
C ASN A 21 11.87 16.89 -10.98
N GLY A 22 11.51 16.79 -12.27
CA GLY A 22 12.43 17.06 -13.36
C GLY A 22 12.96 18.51 -13.40
N ALA A 23 12.12 19.50 -13.05
CA ALA A 23 12.54 20.90 -13.01
C ALA A 23 13.55 21.15 -11.89
N GLN A 24 13.29 20.69 -10.68
CA GLN A 24 14.20 20.83 -9.55
C GLN A 24 15.50 20.06 -9.78
N ALA A 25 15.40 18.85 -10.33
CA ALA A 25 16.57 18.07 -10.70
C ALA A 25 17.45 18.78 -11.74
N ALA A 26 16.86 19.44 -12.74
CA ALA A 26 17.60 20.22 -13.73
C ALA A 26 18.33 21.40 -13.07
N ILE A 27 17.69 22.15 -12.17
CA ILE A 27 18.33 23.26 -11.43
C ILE A 27 19.51 22.73 -10.60
N ARG A 28 19.31 21.67 -9.83
CA ARG A 28 20.36 21.07 -9.00
C ARG A 28 21.50 20.46 -9.82
N ALA A 29 21.21 20.03 -11.05
CA ALA A 29 22.23 19.58 -12.00
C ALA A 29 23.00 20.72 -12.69
N GLY A 30 22.68 21.99 -12.37
CA GLY A 30 23.38 23.17 -12.86
C GLY A 30 22.84 23.69 -14.20
N TYR A 31 21.55 23.48 -14.50
CA TYR A 31 20.84 24.16 -15.56
C TYR A 31 20.18 25.44 -15.04
N SER A 32 19.84 26.37 -15.95
CA SER A 32 19.20 27.63 -15.60
C SER A 32 17.83 27.40 -14.98
N GLU A 33 17.46 28.17 -13.95
CA GLU A 33 16.11 28.19 -13.38
C GLU A 33 15.06 28.62 -14.42
N ASN A 34 15.44 29.60 -15.28
CA ASN A 34 14.58 29.99 -16.38
C ASN A 34 14.45 28.84 -17.38
N GLY A 35 13.22 28.35 -17.55
CA GLY A 35 12.93 27.23 -18.42
C GLY A 35 13.26 25.84 -17.85
N ALA A 36 13.50 25.72 -16.54
CA ALA A 36 13.83 24.45 -15.90
C ALA A 36 12.75 23.37 -16.12
N ASN A 37 11.48 23.74 -16.15
CA ASN A 37 10.38 22.81 -16.46
C ASN A 37 10.53 22.20 -17.86
N VAL A 38 10.78 23.02 -18.86
CA VAL A 38 10.98 22.59 -20.25
C VAL A 38 12.24 21.75 -20.35
N LYS A 39 13.32 22.20 -19.69
CA LYS A 39 14.61 21.49 -19.69
C LYS A 39 14.49 20.13 -19.01
N GLY A 40 13.84 20.06 -17.85
CA GLY A 40 13.58 18.80 -17.14
C GLY A 40 12.80 17.80 -17.99
N ALA A 41 11.73 18.27 -18.66
CA ALA A 41 10.95 17.42 -19.57
C ALA A 41 11.79 16.93 -20.77
N GLN A 42 12.61 17.80 -21.37
CA GLN A 42 13.52 17.43 -22.47
C GLN A 42 14.54 16.39 -22.02
N LEU A 43 15.12 16.55 -20.84
CA LEU A 43 16.09 15.58 -20.30
C LEU A 43 15.43 14.23 -20.04
N LEU A 44 14.24 14.20 -19.46
CA LEU A 44 13.49 12.96 -19.21
C LEU A 44 13.04 12.24 -20.51
N ALA A 45 13.00 12.93 -21.65
CA ALA A 45 12.71 12.33 -22.95
C ALA A 45 13.94 11.64 -23.58
N ILE A 46 15.14 11.84 -23.06
CA ILE A 46 16.38 11.22 -23.59
C ILE A 46 16.47 9.77 -23.10
N VAL A 47 16.56 8.85 -24.06
CA VAL A 47 16.58 7.39 -23.78
C VAL A 47 17.69 7.02 -22.80
N SER A 48 18.92 7.50 -23.01
CA SER A 48 20.05 7.18 -22.12
C SER A 48 19.85 7.69 -20.68
N ILE A 49 19.16 8.80 -20.48
CA ILE A 49 18.78 9.31 -19.16
C ILE A 49 17.73 8.41 -18.51
N GLN A 50 16.73 7.96 -19.27
CA GLN A 50 15.70 7.05 -18.77
C GLN A 50 16.30 5.71 -18.32
N GLU A 51 17.19 5.16 -19.16
CA GLU A 51 17.91 3.92 -18.83
C GLU A 51 18.74 4.10 -17.56
N ARG A 52 19.50 5.18 -17.45
CA ARG A 52 20.32 5.46 -16.27
C ARG A 52 19.50 5.66 -15.01
N ILE A 53 18.37 6.36 -15.09
CA ILE A 53 17.43 6.50 -13.97
C ILE A 53 16.89 5.13 -13.54
N LYS A 54 16.58 4.25 -14.49
CA LYS A 54 16.12 2.89 -14.20
C LYS A 54 17.18 2.08 -13.47
N GLU A 55 18.44 2.14 -13.91
CA GLU A 55 19.57 1.48 -13.28
C GLU A 55 19.79 1.99 -11.85
N LEU A 56 19.86 3.31 -11.66
CA LEU A 56 20.05 3.91 -10.33
C LEU A 56 18.91 3.56 -9.37
N LYS A 57 17.67 3.45 -9.87
CA LYS A 57 16.53 2.95 -9.06
C LYS A 57 16.73 1.50 -8.64
N GLN A 58 17.21 0.66 -9.55
CA GLN A 58 17.48 -0.75 -9.25
C GLN A 58 18.63 -0.87 -8.24
N GLU A 59 19.77 -0.21 -8.48
CA GLU A 59 20.91 -0.18 -7.55
C GLU A 59 20.49 0.29 -6.15
N ARG A 60 19.62 1.33 -6.08
CA ARG A 60 19.07 1.81 -4.81
C ARG A 60 18.18 0.77 -4.16
N GLY A 61 17.32 0.11 -4.93
CA GLY A 61 16.45 -0.97 -4.46
C GLY A 61 17.24 -2.13 -3.87
N GLU A 62 18.27 -2.58 -4.58
CA GLU A 62 19.16 -3.65 -4.13
C GLU A 62 19.92 -3.27 -2.85
N ARG A 63 20.47 -2.05 -2.79
CA ARG A 63 21.20 -1.56 -1.61
C ARG A 63 20.31 -1.43 -0.37
N THR A 64 19.07 -0.98 -0.54
CA THR A 64 18.13 -0.77 0.57
C THR A 64 17.27 -1.98 0.84
N GLN A 65 17.27 -2.98 -0.04
CA GLN A 65 16.34 -4.11 -0.04
C GLN A 65 14.85 -3.68 -0.06
N ILE A 66 14.59 -2.42 -0.46
CA ILE A 66 13.25 -1.86 -0.60
C ILE A 66 12.89 -1.87 -2.08
N THR A 67 12.20 -2.90 -2.50
CA THR A 67 11.66 -3.02 -3.85
C THR A 67 10.21 -2.51 -3.89
N ALA A 68 9.73 -2.16 -5.08
CA ALA A 68 8.32 -1.81 -5.27
C ALA A 68 7.39 -2.96 -4.84
N ASP A 69 7.77 -4.20 -5.15
CA ASP A 69 7.00 -5.39 -4.78
C ASP A 69 6.90 -5.55 -3.26
N ARG A 70 7.99 -5.30 -2.52
CA ARG A 70 7.97 -5.36 -1.07
C ARG A 70 7.06 -4.29 -0.46
N VAL A 71 7.09 -3.06 -1.00
CA VAL A 71 6.18 -1.99 -0.55
C VAL A 71 4.73 -2.35 -0.82
N LEU A 72 4.44 -2.89 -2.02
CA LEU A 72 3.09 -3.35 -2.37
C LEU A 72 2.62 -4.49 -1.47
N GLN A 73 3.52 -5.41 -1.11
CA GLN A 73 3.21 -6.52 -0.21
C GLN A 73 2.89 -6.04 1.20
N GLU A 74 3.63 -5.07 1.76
CA GLU A 74 3.33 -4.45 3.05
C GLU A 74 1.95 -3.77 3.04
N ILE A 75 1.62 -3.03 1.97
CA ILE A 75 0.30 -2.42 1.83
C ILE A 75 -0.79 -3.50 1.70
N ALA A 76 -0.52 -4.62 1.01
CA ALA A 76 -1.44 -5.72 0.85
C ALA A 76 -1.75 -6.42 2.19
N TYR A 77 -0.79 -6.59 3.07
CA TYR A 77 -1.02 -7.13 4.40
C TYR A 77 -2.04 -6.30 5.18
N ILE A 78 -1.97 -4.97 5.09
CA ILE A 78 -2.94 -4.07 5.72
C ILE A 78 -4.31 -4.15 5.02
N ALA A 79 -4.30 -4.10 3.68
CA ALA A 79 -5.51 -4.05 2.86
C ALA A 79 -6.38 -5.31 2.99
N PHE A 80 -5.76 -6.48 3.18
CA PHE A 80 -6.47 -7.77 3.22
C PHE A 80 -6.58 -8.36 4.61
N ALA A 81 -6.08 -7.69 5.66
CA ALA A 81 -6.27 -8.09 7.04
C ALA A 81 -7.76 -8.17 7.40
N ARG A 82 -8.15 -9.16 8.17
CA ARG A 82 -9.53 -9.41 8.63
C ARG A 82 -9.59 -9.30 10.14
N VAL A 83 -10.73 -8.84 10.66
CA VAL A 83 -10.90 -8.69 12.12
C VAL A 83 -10.84 -10.05 12.84
N ASP A 84 -11.37 -11.10 12.21
CA ASP A 84 -11.35 -12.47 12.73
C ASP A 84 -9.95 -13.12 12.75
N ASP A 85 -8.95 -12.48 12.15
CA ASP A 85 -7.54 -12.86 12.31
C ASP A 85 -6.97 -12.48 13.69
N PHE A 86 -7.58 -11.51 14.37
CA PHE A 86 -7.06 -10.90 15.60
C PHE A 86 -7.91 -11.17 16.84
N VAL A 87 -9.19 -11.39 16.65
CA VAL A 87 -10.14 -11.59 17.75
C VAL A 87 -11.11 -12.73 17.45
N ASN A 88 -11.46 -13.47 18.49
CA ASN A 88 -12.48 -14.50 18.44
C ASN A 88 -13.64 -14.11 19.36
N VAL A 89 -14.87 -14.37 18.93
CA VAL A 89 -16.05 -14.26 19.78
C VAL A 89 -16.42 -15.67 20.20
N VAL A 90 -16.20 -15.98 21.47
CA VAL A 90 -16.49 -17.29 22.06
C VAL A 90 -17.73 -17.22 22.94
N GLU A 91 -18.54 -18.26 22.93
CA GLU A 91 -19.64 -18.44 23.86
C GLU A 91 -19.14 -19.18 25.07
N VAL A 92 -19.24 -18.57 26.24
CA VAL A 92 -18.84 -19.11 27.50
C VAL A 92 -20.08 -19.44 28.33
N GLN A 93 -20.09 -20.56 28.98
CA GLN A 93 -21.10 -20.97 29.95
C GLN A 93 -20.53 -20.79 31.36
N SER A 94 -21.31 -20.19 32.23
CA SER A 94 -20.96 -20.03 33.63
C SER A 94 -22.15 -20.52 34.46
N ASP A 95 -21.89 -21.42 35.43
CA ASP A 95 -22.87 -21.83 36.39
C ASP A 95 -22.74 -20.92 37.62
N ASP A 96 -23.86 -20.40 38.11
CA ASP A 96 -23.92 -19.61 39.34
C ASP A 96 -24.00 -20.56 40.56
N GLU A 97 -23.91 -19.99 41.77
CA GLU A 97 -23.95 -20.75 43.03
C GLU A 97 -25.29 -21.50 43.22
N ASP A 98 -26.34 -21.09 42.51
CA ASP A 98 -27.67 -21.73 42.55
C ASP A 98 -27.83 -22.83 41.49
N GLY A 99 -26.78 -23.14 40.72
CA GLY A 99 -26.75 -24.18 39.67
C GLY A 99 -27.46 -23.76 38.39
N LYS A 100 -27.68 -22.45 38.15
CA LYS A 100 -28.26 -21.91 36.94
C LYS A 100 -27.19 -21.57 35.93
N THR A 101 -27.20 -22.25 34.79
CA THR A 101 -26.29 -21.98 33.69
C THR A 101 -26.65 -20.71 32.93
N SER A 102 -25.76 -19.75 32.90
CA SER A 102 -25.87 -18.56 32.04
C SER A 102 -24.88 -18.63 30.88
N LYS A 103 -25.31 -18.18 29.70
CA LYS A 103 -24.47 -18.14 28.52
C LYS A 103 -24.21 -16.67 28.17
N PHE A 104 -22.93 -16.35 27.95
CA PHE A 104 -22.52 -15.03 27.51
C PHE A 104 -21.43 -15.14 26.45
N LYS A 105 -21.28 -14.09 25.65
CA LYS A 105 -20.23 -14.01 24.63
C LYS A 105 -19.06 -13.22 25.15
N LEU A 106 -17.87 -13.77 25.00
CA LEU A 106 -16.61 -13.14 25.36
C LEU A 106 -15.82 -12.88 24.09
N VAL A 107 -15.13 -11.75 24.02
CA VAL A 107 -14.17 -11.44 22.96
C VAL A 107 -12.78 -11.78 23.47
N GLU A 108 -12.16 -12.75 22.82
CA GLU A 108 -10.77 -13.14 23.08
C GLU A 108 -9.86 -12.51 22.03
N VAL A 109 -8.80 -11.86 22.50
CA VAL A 109 -7.76 -11.31 21.62
C VAL A 109 -6.69 -12.38 21.43
N ASN A 110 -6.40 -12.70 20.17
CA ASN A 110 -5.36 -13.65 19.82
C ASN A 110 -3.98 -13.15 20.29
N ALA A 111 -3.16 -14.03 20.84
CA ALA A 111 -1.80 -13.67 21.25
C ALA A 111 -0.93 -13.36 20.01
N THR A 112 -0.24 -12.23 20.03
CA THR A 112 0.61 -11.84 18.89
C THR A 112 1.74 -12.83 18.59
N GLN A 113 2.15 -13.63 19.57
CA GLN A 113 3.14 -14.71 19.40
C GLN A 113 2.66 -15.86 18.52
N THR A 114 1.35 -16.07 18.42
CA THR A 114 0.74 -17.12 17.59
C THR A 114 0.30 -16.62 16.23
N MET A 115 0.36 -15.30 16.00
CA MET A 115 0.01 -14.69 14.72
C MET A 115 1.14 -14.85 13.72
N THR A 116 0.79 -15.01 12.46
CA THR A 116 1.74 -14.95 11.35
C THR A 116 2.24 -13.52 11.17
N GLU A 117 3.43 -13.36 10.58
CA GLU A 117 4.09 -12.06 10.44
C GLU A 117 3.25 -11.05 9.62
N ASP A 118 2.56 -11.52 8.59
CA ASP A 118 1.64 -10.73 7.76
C ASP A 118 0.50 -10.11 8.58
N LYS A 119 -0.05 -10.85 9.55
CA LYS A 119 -1.11 -10.35 10.45
C LYS A 119 -0.57 -9.32 11.43
N VAL A 120 0.57 -9.59 12.04
CA VAL A 120 1.20 -8.64 12.98
C VAL A 120 1.48 -7.29 12.32
N ARG A 121 1.85 -7.28 11.04
CA ARG A 121 2.10 -6.05 10.25
C ARG A 121 0.85 -5.18 10.04
N ALA A 122 -0.34 -5.75 10.15
CA ALA A 122 -1.59 -4.99 10.06
C ALA A 122 -1.96 -4.28 11.38
N ILE A 123 -1.29 -4.58 12.49
CA ILE A 123 -1.56 -3.98 13.80
C ILE A 123 -0.89 -2.61 13.89
N SER A 124 -1.69 -1.59 14.18
CA SER A 124 -1.21 -0.22 14.37
C SER A 124 -0.78 0.04 15.81
N SER A 125 -1.54 -0.46 16.78
CA SER A 125 -1.19 -0.33 18.20
C SER A 125 -1.92 -1.34 19.07
N ILE A 126 -1.29 -1.69 20.20
CA ILE A 126 -1.88 -2.49 21.27
C ILE A 126 -1.70 -1.70 22.57
N LYS A 127 -2.76 -1.56 23.35
CA LYS A 127 -2.75 -0.89 24.65
C LYS A 127 -3.46 -1.74 25.70
N GLN A 128 -2.91 -1.77 26.91
CA GLN A 128 -3.59 -2.32 28.07
C GLN A 128 -4.39 -1.18 28.72
N GLY A 129 -5.71 -1.28 28.69
CA GLY A 129 -6.62 -0.37 29.36
C GLY A 129 -7.15 -0.95 30.68
N LYS A 130 -8.00 -0.17 31.38
CA LYS A 130 -8.68 -0.64 32.59
C LYS A 130 -9.69 -1.74 32.28
N ASP A 131 -10.32 -1.67 31.13
CA ASP A 131 -11.39 -2.57 30.70
C ASP A 131 -10.88 -3.71 29.80
N GLY A 132 -9.54 -3.88 29.66
CA GLY A 132 -8.93 -4.94 28.89
C GLY A 132 -7.93 -4.44 27.83
N ILE A 133 -7.69 -5.27 26.81
CA ILE A 133 -6.74 -4.98 25.72
C ILE A 133 -7.47 -4.25 24.60
N GLU A 134 -6.96 -3.08 24.22
CA GLU A 134 -7.36 -2.37 23.03
C GLU A 134 -6.36 -2.64 21.91
N MET A 135 -6.82 -3.21 20.80
CA MET A 135 -6.02 -3.42 19.59
C MET A 135 -6.57 -2.55 18.47
N LYS A 136 -5.69 -1.83 17.79
CA LYS A 136 -6.02 -1.04 16.59
C LYS A 136 -5.29 -1.58 15.38
N LEU A 137 -5.99 -1.68 14.28
CA LEU A 137 -5.42 -2.02 12.98
C LEU A 137 -5.13 -0.72 12.20
N HIS A 138 -4.25 -0.84 11.21
CA HIS A 138 -4.05 0.23 10.23
C HIS A 138 -5.30 0.46 9.39
N ASP A 139 -5.38 1.63 8.75
CA ASP A 139 -6.51 1.99 7.90
C ASP A 139 -6.54 1.13 6.62
N LYS A 140 -7.41 0.14 6.64
CA LYS A 140 -7.64 -0.79 5.53
C LYS A 140 -8.16 -0.08 4.27
N VAL A 141 -9.03 0.93 4.43
CA VAL A 141 -9.60 1.65 3.28
C VAL A 141 -8.51 2.43 2.57
N LYS A 142 -7.64 3.09 3.34
CA LYS A 142 -6.49 3.81 2.81
C LYS A 142 -5.50 2.89 2.08
N ALA A 143 -5.25 1.71 2.63
CA ALA A 143 -4.38 0.72 1.99
C ALA A 143 -4.98 0.20 0.67
N LEU A 144 -6.28 -0.09 0.65
CA LEU A 144 -7.00 -0.48 -0.59
C LEU A 144 -6.99 0.63 -1.63
N GLU A 145 -7.15 1.91 -1.22
CA GLU A 145 -7.06 3.06 -2.12
C GLU A 145 -5.69 3.15 -2.78
N LEU A 146 -4.61 2.98 -2.01
CA LEU A 146 -3.24 3.00 -2.54
C LEU A 146 -2.99 1.87 -3.54
N LEU A 147 -3.44 0.65 -3.25
CA LEU A 147 -3.35 -0.47 -4.18
C LEU A 147 -4.19 -0.24 -5.43
N GLY A 148 -5.41 0.30 -5.27
CA GLY A 148 -6.28 0.63 -6.39
C GLY A 148 -5.67 1.68 -7.32
N LYS A 149 -5.05 2.72 -6.77
CA LYS A 149 -4.29 3.72 -7.54
C LYS A 149 -3.12 3.10 -8.29
N HIS A 150 -2.35 2.25 -7.61
CA HIS A 150 -1.23 1.53 -8.25
C HIS A 150 -1.70 0.64 -9.41
N ARG A 151 -2.87 0.04 -9.31
CA ARG A 151 -3.48 -0.81 -10.35
C ARG A 151 -4.24 -0.01 -11.41
N GLY A 152 -4.34 1.33 -11.29
CA GLY A 152 -5.10 2.18 -12.19
C GLY A 152 -6.62 1.96 -12.12
N ILE A 153 -7.14 1.36 -11.04
CA ILE A 153 -8.58 1.07 -10.91
C ILE A 153 -9.42 2.36 -10.79
N PHE A 154 -8.84 3.41 -10.24
CA PHE A 154 -9.53 4.69 -9.97
C PHE A 154 -9.12 5.81 -10.94
N GLU A 155 -8.42 5.52 -12.02
CA GLU A 155 -8.08 6.53 -13.02
C GLU A 155 -9.34 6.95 -13.78
N ALA A 156 -9.61 8.26 -13.83
CA ALA A 156 -10.78 8.82 -14.49
C ALA A 156 -10.83 8.54 -16.01
N ASP A 157 -9.68 8.20 -16.60
CA ASP A 157 -9.53 7.86 -18.02
C ASP A 157 -9.59 6.34 -18.28
N ASN A 158 -9.83 5.57 -17.25
CA ASN A 158 -10.05 4.14 -17.42
C ASN A 158 -11.38 3.96 -18.16
N LYS A 159 -11.32 3.84 -19.49
CA LYS A 159 -12.43 3.52 -20.38
C LYS A 159 -12.96 2.08 -20.13
N GLN A 160 -12.96 1.65 -18.90
CA GLN A 160 -13.78 0.57 -18.45
C GLN A 160 -15.24 1.05 -18.54
N LYS A 161 -15.77 0.97 -19.75
CA LYS A 161 -17.21 0.81 -19.90
C LYS A 161 -17.57 -0.36 -18.99
N SER A 162 -18.24 -0.05 -17.91
CA SER A 162 -18.90 -1.06 -17.11
C SER A 162 -20.01 -1.66 -17.97
N ASP A 163 -19.67 -2.64 -18.79
CA ASP A 163 -20.65 -3.53 -19.39
C ASP A 163 -21.22 -4.42 -18.29
N ILE A 164 -21.84 -3.78 -17.30
CA ILE A 164 -22.75 -4.47 -16.40
C ILE A 164 -24.04 -4.69 -17.18
N THR A 165 -24.05 -5.75 -17.96
CA THR A 165 -25.29 -6.27 -18.53
C THR A 165 -26.07 -6.90 -17.38
N VAL A 166 -26.95 -6.13 -16.74
CA VAL A 166 -27.90 -6.66 -15.78
C VAL A 166 -28.93 -7.47 -16.60
N LYS A 167 -28.70 -8.78 -16.72
CA LYS A 167 -29.74 -9.69 -17.17
C LYS A 167 -30.82 -9.71 -16.09
N ARG A 168 -32.00 -9.10 -16.37
CA ARG A 168 -33.20 -9.35 -15.59
C ARG A 168 -33.55 -10.83 -15.75
N ILE A 169 -33.36 -11.58 -14.70
CA ILE A 169 -33.95 -12.92 -14.59
C ILE A 169 -35.44 -12.66 -14.32
N GLY A 170 -36.28 -12.81 -15.35
CA GLY A 170 -37.73 -12.81 -15.20
C GLY A 170 -38.11 -14.05 -14.42
N PHE A 171 -38.76 -13.87 -13.28
CA PHE A 171 -39.53 -14.94 -12.67
C PHE A 171 -40.80 -15.05 -13.50
N GLU A 172 -40.91 -16.08 -14.31
CA GLU A 172 -42.22 -16.54 -14.82
C GLU A 172 -42.98 -17.14 -13.64
N SER A 173 -44.04 -16.46 -13.22
CA SER A 173 -45.01 -17.00 -12.30
C SER A 173 -45.95 -17.85 -13.13
N ASP A 174 -45.77 -19.16 -13.12
CA ASP A 174 -46.81 -20.09 -13.56
C ASP A 174 -47.95 -20.07 -12.53
N ILE A 175 -49.11 -19.61 -12.98
CA ILE A 175 -50.45 -19.80 -12.35
C ILE A 175 -51.15 -20.91 -13.10
#